data_d3fa9b0a158b524254975face217e1ce
#
_entry.id   d3fa9b0a158b524254975face217e1ce
#
_cell.length_a   1.000
_cell.length_b   1.000
_cell.length_c   1.000
_cell.angle_alpha   90.00
_cell.angle_beta   90.00
_cell.angle_gamma   90.00
#
_symmetry.space_group_name_H-M   'P 1'
#
loop_
_entity.id
_entity.type
_entity.pdbx_description
1 polymer ?
#
loop_
_entity_poly.entity_id
_entity_poly.type
_entity_poly.pdbx_seq_one_letter_code
_entity_poly.pdbx_strand_id
1 'polypeptide(L)'
;VSTRNMAMSRQKKLDKMEVIELAKEKPKPEFNFMEARAAGKMIFEAKDLVIGYDEPLTRPFDISMERGEKVVLKGSNGIGKTTLLKSILGLIPALSGSVELGDYLYLGYFEQEMAPGNTTTCIEEIWKEFPAYTQYQVRSALAKCGLTTDHIESQVRVLSGGEQAKVRLCKLINRETNVLLL
;
A
#
# COMPACT_ATOMS: atom_id res chain seq x y z
N VAL A 1 -53.36 26.84 -31.24
CA VAL A 1 -53.63 25.96 -30.07
C VAL A 1 -52.81 24.66 -30.14
N SER A 2 -52.52 24.15 -31.36
CA SER A 2 -51.85 22.85 -31.58
C SER A 2 -50.36 22.84 -31.13
N THR A 3 -49.59 23.91 -31.39
CA THR A 3 -48.14 23.97 -31.11
C THR A 3 -47.81 23.99 -29.64
N ARG A 4 -48.66 24.64 -28.81
CA ARG A 4 -48.46 24.69 -27.35
C ARG A 4 -48.61 23.30 -26.69
N ASN A 5 -49.59 22.53 -27.15
CA ASN A 5 -49.81 21.16 -26.64
C ASN A 5 -48.70 20.20 -27.05
N MET A 6 -48.12 20.37 -28.26
CA MET A 6 -46.93 19.60 -28.65
C MET A 6 -45.68 19.94 -27.83
N ALA A 7 -45.49 21.24 -27.51
CA ALA A 7 -44.38 21.66 -26.66
C ALA A 7 -44.49 21.08 -25.26
N MET A 8 -45.69 21.15 -24.65
CA MET A 8 -45.91 20.55 -23.30
C MET A 8 -45.77 19.02 -23.30
N SER A 9 -46.17 18.35 -24.40
CA SER A 9 -45.99 16.89 -24.51
C SER A 9 -44.50 16.49 -24.62
N ARG A 10 -43.72 17.30 -25.35
CA ARG A 10 -42.24 17.08 -25.42
C ARG A 10 -41.56 17.38 -24.11
N GLN A 11 -41.96 18.45 -23.40
CA GLN A 11 -41.45 18.75 -22.06
C GLN A 11 -41.70 17.59 -21.09
N LYS A 12 -42.93 17.06 -21.04
CA LYS A 12 -43.28 15.89 -20.20
C LYS A 12 -42.51 14.64 -20.58
N LYS A 13 -42.10 14.47 -21.85
CA LYS A 13 -41.24 13.36 -22.26
C LYS A 13 -39.79 13.55 -21.78
N LEU A 14 -39.27 14.79 -21.86
CA LEU A 14 -37.96 15.15 -21.35
C LEU A 14 -37.88 14.98 -19.82
N ASP A 15 -38.89 15.42 -19.08
CA ASP A 15 -38.98 15.28 -17.63
C ASP A 15 -39.10 13.81 -17.16
N LYS A 16 -39.55 12.90 -18.03
CA LYS A 16 -39.62 11.45 -17.79
C LYS A 16 -38.38 10.69 -18.26
N MET A 17 -37.48 11.33 -19.00
CA MET A 17 -36.20 10.70 -19.32
C MET A 17 -35.33 10.69 -18.05
N GLU A 18 -35.12 9.52 -17.50
CA GLU A 18 -34.08 9.33 -16.48
C GLU A 18 -32.76 9.80 -17.09
N VAL A 19 -32.21 10.87 -16.53
CA VAL A 19 -30.86 11.29 -16.85
C VAL A 19 -29.94 10.17 -16.38
N ILE A 20 -29.39 9.41 -17.30
CA ILE A 20 -28.33 8.44 -16.97
C ILE A 20 -27.17 9.29 -16.48
N GLU A 21 -27.05 9.45 -15.16
CA GLU A 21 -25.84 9.99 -14.57
C GLU A 21 -24.71 9.01 -14.90
N LEU A 22 -23.86 9.41 -15.82
CA LEU A 22 -22.60 8.70 -16.05
C LEU A 22 -21.88 8.64 -14.73
N ALA A 23 -21.63 7.42 -14.25
CA ALA A 23 -20.87 7.22 -13.04
C ALA A 23 -19.59 8.05 -13.13
N LYS A 24 -19.36 8.95 -12.15
CA LYS A 24 -18.15 9.77 -12.11
C LYS A 24 -16.97 8.85 -12.29
N GLU A 25 -16.12 9.10 -13.28
CA GLU A 25 -14.90 8.32 -13.50
C GLU A 25 -14.14 8.26 -12.18
N LYS A 26 -13.89 7.04 -11.72
CA LYS A 26 -13.06 6.85 -10.52
C LYS A 26 -11.69 7.41 -10.82
N PRO A 27 -11.09 8.21 -9.92
CA PRO A 27 -9.76 8.75 -10.14
C PRO A 27 -8.79 7.59 -10.39
N LYS A 28 -8.03 7.68 -11.47
CA LYS A 28 -6.98 6.71 -11.79
C LYS A 28 -5.84 6.92 -10.79
N PRO A 29 -5.43 5.89 -10.05
CA PRO A 29 -4.35 6.02 -9.09
C PRO A 29 -3.02 6.27 -9.80
N GLU A 30 -2.22 7.20 -9.25
CA GLU A 30 -0.86 7.48 -9.67
C GLU A 30 0.10 7.08 -8.55
N PHE A 31 1.05 6.20 -8.88
CA PHE A 31 2.02 5.67 -7.91
C PHE A 31 3.43 6.15 -8.26
N ASN A 32 3.82 7.27 -7.68
CA ASN A 32 5.17 7.81 -7.80
C ASN A 32 5.90 7.60 -6.46
N PHE A 33 6.81 6.63 -6.42
CA PHE A 33 7.62 6.36 -5.23
C PHE A 33 8.65 7.47 -5.03
N MET A 34 8.83 7.89 -3.78
CA MET A 34 9.92 8.80 -3.43
C MET A 34 11.23 8.01 -3.36
N GLU A 35 12.19 8.43 -4.19
CA GLU A 35 13.51 7.80 -4.23
C GLU A 35 14.37 8.31 -3.08
N ALA A 36 14.90 7.39 -2.28
CA ALA A 36 15.95 7.65 -1.31
C ALA A 36 17.33 7.67 -1.98
N ARG A 37 18.36 8.03 -1.20
CA ARG A 37 19.75 7.87 -1.60
C ARG A 37 19.99 6.44 -2.09
N ALA A 38 20.84 6.28 -3.12
CA ALA A 38 21.22 4.95 -3.63
C ALA A 38 21.81 4.07 -2.52
N ALA A 39 21.32 2.85 -2.40
CA ALA A 39 21.85 1.83 -1.51
C ALA A 39 23.28 1.41 -1.91
N GLY A 40 24.02 0.79 -0.99
CA GLY A 40 25.26 0.10 -1.28
C GLY A 40 25.10 -1.00 -2.34
N LYS A 41 26.19 -1.66 -2.73
CA LYS A 41 26.14 -2.75 -3.71
C LYS A 41 25.34 -3.94 -3.16
N MET A 42 25.63 -4.35 -1.93
CA MET A 42 24.93 -5.41 -1.22
C MET A 42 23.68 -4.84 -0.53
N ILE A 43 22.55 -5.50 -0.70
CA ILE A 43 21.33 -5.18 0.04
C ILE A 43 21.26 -6.00 1.32
N PHE A 44 21.43 -7.31 1.24
CA PHE A 44 21.62 -8.18 2.41
C PHE A 44 22.38 -9.45 2.02
N GLU A 45 23.02 -10.07 3.00
CA GLU A 45 23.59 -11.40 2.94
C GLU A 45 23.15 -12.19 4.18
N ALA A 46 22.61 -13.38 3.99
CA ALA A 46 22.23 -14.29 5.05
C ALA A 46 23.01 -15.60 4.90
N LYS A 47 23.59 -16.08 5.99
CA LYS A 47 24.42 -17.29 6.05
C LYS A 47 23.86 -18.26 7.08
N ASP A 48 23.76 -19.52 6.69
CA ASP A 48 23.24 -20.62 7.52
C ASP A 48 21.90 -20.26 8.16
N LEU A 49 21.06 -19.47 7.48
CA LEU A 49 19.84 -18.91 8.01
C LEU A 49 18.80 -20.00 8.24
N VAL A 50 18.30 -20.08 9.46
CA VAL A 50 17.11 -20.88 9.83
C VAL A 50 16.05 -19.94 10.35
N ILE A 51 14.90 -19.93 9.69
CA ILE A 51 13.76 -19.11 10.10
C ILE A 51 12.70 -19.97 10.79
N GLY A 52 11.94 -19.36 11.68
CA GLY A 52 10.85 -19.97 12.42
C GLY A 52 10.42 -19.10 13.58
N TYR A 53 9.53 -19.64 14.39
CA TYR A 53 9.13 -19.09 15.68
C TYR A 53 9.66 -20.00 16.79
N ASP A 54 8.84 -20.93 17.28
CA ASP A 54 9.26 -21.93 18.27
C ASP A 54 9.93 -23.14 17.61
N GLU A 55 9.51 -23.45 16.36
CA GLU A 55 10.04 -24.54 15.55
C GLU A 55 10.64 -24.03 14.24
N PRO A 56 11.70 -24.70 13.71
CA PRO A 56 12.30 -24.32 12.45
C PRO A 56 11.37 -24.61 11.27
N LEU A 57 11.14 -23.59 10.44
CA LEU A 57 10.39 -23.72 9.18
C LEU A 57 11.29 -24.08 7.99
N THR A 58 12.60 -23.88 8.12
CA THR A 58 13.58 -24.17 7.06
C THR A 58 14.76 -24.97 7.59
N ARG A 59 15.46 -25.63 6.67
CA ARG A 59 16.85 -26.06 6.91
C ARG A 59 17.77 -24.86 6.78
N PRO A 60 19.02 -24.91 7.28
CA PRO A 60 20.01 -23.86 7.05
C PRO A 60 20.19 -23.61 5.54
N PHE A 61 20.20 -22.33 5.15
CA PHE A 61 20.42 -21.92 3.75
C PHE A 61 21.06 -20.54 3.69
N ASP A 62 21.73 -20.28 2.57
CA ASP A 62 22.35 -19.00 2.27
C ASP A 62 21.52 -18.29 1.21
N ILE A 63 21.36 -16.97 1.37
CA ILE A 63 20.71 -16.12 0.39
C ILE A 63 21.29 -14.70 0.48
N SER A 64 21.51 -14.10 -0.66
CA SER A 64 21.96 -12.71 -0.76
C SER A 64 21.19 -11.95 -1.83
N MET A 65 21.23 -10.63 -1.77
CA MET A 65 20.62 -9.76 -2.76
C MET A 65 21.54 -8.56 -3.01
N GLU A 66 21.79 -8.25 -4.27
CA GLU A 66 22.51 -7.05 -4.69
C GLU A 66 21.53 -5.96 -5.18
N ARG A 67 22.03 -4.73 -5.20
CA ARG A 67 21.27 -3.58 -5.71
C ARG A 67 20.86 -3.78 -7.17
N GLY A 68 19.58 -3.50 -7.46
CA GLY A 68 18.99 -3.63 -8.79
C GLY A 68 18.40 -5.00 -9.08
N GLU A 69 18.61 -5.99 -8.21
CA GLU A 69 17.97 -7.30 -8.35
C GLU A 69 16.47 -7.23 -7.98
N LYS A 70 15.71 -8.11 -8.61
CA LYS A 70 14.30 -8.34 -8.34
C LYS A 70 14.10 -9.80 -7.99
N VAL A 71 13.72 -10.05 -6.74
CA VAL A 71 13.53 -11.41 -6.22
C VAL A 71 12.06 -11.68 -5.97
N VAL A 72 11.58 -12.85 -6.39
CA VAL A 72 10.20 -13.30 -6.15
C VAL A 72 10.21 -14.56 -5.31
N LEU A 73 9.58 -14.50 -4.13
CA LEU A 73 9.38 -15.67 -3.26
C LEU A 73 8.11 -16.40 -3.66
N LYS A 74 8.24 -17.64 -4.15
CA LYS A 74 7.12 -18.51 -4.54
C LYS A 74 6.98 -19.67 -3.57
N GLY A 75 5.75 -20.06 -3.28
CA GLY A 75 5.44 -21.23 -2.44
C GLY A 75 4.00 -21.17 -1.92
N SER A 76 3.52 -22.28 -1.37
CA SER A 76 2.20 -22.39 -0.75
C SER A 76 2.02 -21.45 0.43
N ASN A 77 0.78 -21.21 0.83
CA ASN A 77 0.51 -20.41 2.03
C ASN A 77 1.02 -21.16 3.27
N GLY A 78 1.56 -20.40 4.22
CA GLY A 78 2.10 -20.97 5.46
C GLY A 78 3.53 -21.49 5.40
N ILE A 79 4.18 -21.54 4.21
CA ILE A 79 5.56 -22.08 4.07
C ILE A 79 6.66 -21.20 4.69
N GLY A 80 6.33 -20.01 5.21
CA GLY A 80 7.30 -19.14 5.84
C GLY A 80 7.79 -17.95 5.02
N LYS A 81 7.16 -17.61 3.86
CA LYS A 81 7.57 -16.47 3.02
C LYS A 81 7.61 -15.14 3.80
N THR A 82 6.54 -14.84 4.51
CA THR A 82 6.45 -13.62 5.34
C THR A 82 7.42 -13.66 6.51
N THR A 83 7.65 -14.84 7.10
CA THR A 83 8.62 -15.03 8.18
C THR A 83 10.03 -14.76 7.67
N LEU A 84 10.38 -15.25 6.48
CA LEU A 84 11.68 -14.96 5.85
C LEU A 84 11.89 -13.45 5.65
N LEU A 85 10.91 -12.75 5.06
CA LEU A 85 11.00 -11.31 4.87
C LEU A 85 11.17 -10.56 6.21
N LYS A 86 10.39 -10.94 7.22
CA LYS A 86 10.49 -10.35 8.56
C LYS A 86 11.83 -10.65 9.25
N SER A 87 12.39 -11.84 9.05
CA SER A 87 13.71 -12.19 9.59
C SER A 87 14.84 -11.42 8.91
N ILE A 88 14.77 -11.24 7.58
CA ILE A 88 15.72 -10.39 6.83
C ILE A 88 15.64 -8.93 7.31
N LEU A 89 14.44 -8.43 7.57
CA LEU A 89 14.23 -7.06 8.10
C LEU A 89 14.60 -6.90 9.58
N GLY A 90 14.95 -7.98 10.27
CA GLY A 90 15.21 -7.97 11.71
C GLY A 90 13.96 -7.76 12.58
N LEU A 91 12.76 -7.89 12.01
CA LEU A 91 11.49 -7.79 12.75
C LEU A 91 11.18 -9.05 13.58
N ILE A 92 11.73 -10.18 13.16
CA ILE A 92 11.66 -11.46 13.87
C ILE A 92 13.08 -12.00 13.93
N PRO A 93 13.57 -12.45 15.10
CA PRO A 93 14.89 -13.06 15.18
C PRO A 93 14.93 -14.37 14.40
N ALA A 94 16.04 -14.64 13.73
CA ALA A 94 16.30 -15.94 13.15
C ALA A 94 16.56 -16.97 14.28
N LEU A 95 16.20 -18.23 14.06
CA LEU A 95 16.49 -19.31 15.01
C LEU A 95 17.99 -19.67 15.00
N SER A 96 18.65 -19.57 13.85
CA SER A 96 20.10 -19.68 13.73
C SER A 96 20.58 -19.00 12.44
N GLY A 97 21.91 -18.88 12.30
CA GLY A 97 22.53 -18.15 11.21
C GLY A 97 22.62 -16.65 11.47
N SER A 98 23.01 -15.92 10.45
CA SER A 98 23.18 -14.46 10.53
C SER A 98 22.57 -13.79 9.29
N VAL A 99 22.11 -12.56 9.47
CA VAL A 99 21.71 -11.66 8.37
C VAL A 99 22.48 -10.36 8.51
N GLU A 100 23.26 -10.03 7.51
CA GLU A 100 23.95 -8.76 7.40
C GLU A 100 23.23 -7.88 6.38
N LEU A 101 22.85 -6.68 6.80
CA LEU A 101 22.23 -5.68 5.94
C LEU A 101 23.31 -4.77 5.35
N GLY A 102 23.14 -4.39 4.10
CA GLY A 102 24.03 -3.45 3.42
C GLY A 102 23.90 -2.02 3.94
N ASP A 103 24.72 -1.13 3.36
CA ASP A 103 24.75 0.28 3.74
C ASP A 103 23.65 1.09 3.06
N TYR A 104 23.17 2.13 3.75
CA TYR A 104 22.21 3.12 3.25
C TYR A 104 20.90 2.51 2.77
N LEU A 105 20.38 1.53 3.48
CA LEU A 105 19.10 0.91 3.17
C LEU A 105 17.94 1.73 3.75
N TYR A 106 17.03 2.10 2.89
CA TYR A 106 15.74 2.72 3.22
C TYR A 106 14.64 1.75 2.79
N LEU A 107 14.22 0.94 3.77
CA LEU A 107 13.32 -0.18 3.52
C LEU A 107 11.85 0.29 3.49
N GLY A 108 11.16 -0.02 2.41
CA GLY A 108 9.72 0.09 2.30
C GLY A 108 9.09 -1.29 2.37
N TYR A 109 8.35 -1.58 3.43
CA TYR A 109 7.62 -2.83 3.60
C TYR A 109 6.13 -2.59 3.45
N PHE A 110 5.50 -3.29 2.50
CA PHE A 110 4.06 -3.28 2.32
C PHE A 110 3.43 -4.31 3.24
N GLU A 111 2.90 -3.86 4.37
CA GLU A 111 2.20 -4.72 5.31
C GLU A 111 0.94 -5.31 4.70
N GLN A 112 0.67 -6.58 4.96
CA GLN A 112 -0.48 -7.27 4.39
C GLN A 112 -1.82 -6.78 4.97
N GLU A 113 -1.85 -6.42 6.24
CA GLU A 113 -3.04 -5.96 6.94
C GLU A 113 -2.76 -4.74 7.84
N MET A 114 -3.75 -3.89 8.00
CA MET A 114 -3.72 -2.86 9.03
C MET A 114 -4.15 -3.47 10.37
N ALA A 115 -3.69 -2.87 11.46
CA ALA A 115 -4.06 -3.32 12.79
C ALA A 115 -5.59 -3.43 12.92
N PRO A 116 -6.14 -4.58 13.35
CA PRO A 116 -7.57 -4.75 13.53
C PRO A 116 -8.10 -3.73 14.54
N GLY A 117 -9.26 -3.16 14.24
CA GLY A 117 -9.91 -2.17 15.12
C GLY A 117 -9.35 -0.76 15.03
N ASN A 118 -8.54 -0.44 14.02
CA ASN A 118 -8.03 0.92 13.83
C ASN A 118 -9.18 1.93 13.63
N THR A 119 -9.37 2.79 14.63
CA THR A 119 -10.43 3.81 14.67
C THR A 119 -10.00 5.15 14.11
N THR A 120 -8.74 5.31 13.71
CA THR A 120 -8.23 6.56 13.14
C THR A 120 -8.77 6.78 11.74
N THR A 121 -8.91 8.05 11.35
CA THR A 121 -9.24 8.43 9.98
C THR A 121 -8.04 8.20 9.04
N CYS A 122 -8.30 8.11 7.73
CA CYS A 122 -7.22 8.02 6.76
C CYS A 122 -6.26 9.22 6.84
N ILE A 123 -6.77 10.41 7.13
CA ILE A 123 -5.97 11.61 7.33
C ILE A 123 -5.02 11.45 8.51
N GLU A 124 -5.54 11.03 9.67
CA GLU A 124 -4.73 10.80 10.87
C GLU A 124 -3.67 9.72 10.66
N GLU A 125 -4.00 8.67 9.92
CA GLU A 125 -3.05 7.60 9.58
C GLU A 125 -1.85 8.10 8.78
N ILE A 126 -2.06 9.01 7.82
CA ILE A 126 -0.97 9.62 7.06
C ILE A 126 -0.22 10.64 7.93
N TRP A 127 -0.91 11.44 8.74
CA TRP A 127 -0.25 12.42 9.62
C TRP A 127 0.60 11.79 10.71
N LYS A 128 0.23 10.62 11.23
CA LYS A 128 1.08 9.88 12.18
C LYS A 128 2.48 9.62 11.61
N GLU A 129 2.56 9.34 10.32
CA GLU A 129 3.80 8.99 9.65
C GLU A 129 4.50 10.22 9.05
N PHE A 130 3.73 11.20 8.58
CA PHE A 130 4.21 12.42 7.94
C PHE A 130 3.69 13.67 8.67
N PRO A 131 4.12 13.93 9.90
CA PRO A 131 3.59 15.04 10.70
C PRO A 131 3.89 16.42 10.13
N ALA A 132 4.89 16.52 9.25
CA ALA A 132 5.25 17.77 8.55
C ALA A 132 4.31 18.10 7.38
N TYR A 133 3.46 17.18 6.95
CA TYR A 133 2.54 17.43 5.84
C TYR A 133 1.41 18.35 6.26
N THR A 134 1.08 19.30 5.40
CA THR A 134 -0.15 20.10 5.55
C THR A 134 -1.38 19.23 5.25
N GLN A 135 -2.55 19.68 5.73
CA GLN A 135 -3.82 18.99 5.44
C GLN A 135 -4.06 18.80 3.93
N TYR A 136 -3.69 19.79 3.13
CA TYR A 136 -3.79 19.71 1.68
C TYR A 136 -2.89 18.63 1.11
N GLN A 137 -1.65 18.52 1.57
CA GLN A 137 -0.70 17.48 1.12
C GLN A 137 -1.19 16.08 1.47
N VAL A 138 -1.72 15.89 2.70
CA VAL A 138 -2.29 14.60 3.13
C VAL A 138 -3.47 14.21 2.24
N ARG A 139 -4.42 15.11 2.03
CA ARG A 139 -5.59 14.86 1.16
C ARG A 139 -5.17 14.58 -0.28
N SER A 140 -4.22 15.34 -0.81
CA SER A 140 -3.69 15.15 -2.16
C SER A 140 -3.00 13.79 -2.32
N ALA A 141 -2.20 13.36 -1.34
CA ALA A 141 -1.54 12.06 -1.36
C ALA A 141 -2.54 10.91 -1.38
N LEU A 142 -3.57 10.96 -0.52
CA LEU A 142 -4.65 9.95 -0.48
C LEU A 142 -5.47 9.93 -1.77
N ALA A 143 -5.80 11.10 -2.33
CA ALA A 143 -6.54 11.21 -3.58
C ALA A 143 -5.75 10.65 -4.78
N LYS A 144 -4.43 10.89 -4.84
CA LYS A 144 -3.53 10.29 -5.86
C LYS A 144 -3.53 8.76 -5.79
N CYS A 145 -3.72 8.17 -4.62
CA CYS A 145 -3.90 6.72 -4.47
C CYS A 145 -5.29 6.22 -4.87
N GLY A 146 -6.17 7.09 -5.38
CA GLY A 146 -7.50 6.74 -5.86
C GLY A 146 -8.53 6.57 -4.75
N LEU A 147 -8.38 7.28 -3.62
CA LEU A 147 -9.38 7.41 -2.56
C LEU A 147 -10.28 8.61 -2.85
N THR A 148 -11.59 8.45 -2.66
CA THR A 148 -12.56 9.55 -2.76
C THR A 148 -12.54 10.40 -1.49
N THR A 149 -13.17 11.58 -1.53
CA THR A 149 -13.28 12.47 -0.36
C THR A 149 -13.91 11.74 0.82
N ASP A 150 -14.98 10.98 0.58
CA ASP A 150 -15.69 10.23 1.64
C ASP A 150 -14.78 9.18 2.29
N HIS A 151 -13.95 8.48 1.49
CA HIS A 151 -12.98 7.51 2.01
C HIS A 151 -11.88 8.21 2.83
N ILE A 152 -11.41 9.39 2.38
CA ILE A 152 -10.35 10.15 3.04
C ILE A 152 -10.77 10.60 4.45
N GLU A 153 -12.03 10.96 4.63
CA GLU A 153 -12.60 11.39 5.90
C GLU A 153 -13.07 10.23 6.80
N SER A 154 -13.21 9.05 6.22
CA SER A 154 -13.67 7.86 6.94
C SER A 154 -12.59 7.27 7.84
N GLN A 155 -13.04 6.56 8.88
CA GLN A 155 -12.16 5.72 9.68
C GLN A 155 -11.65 4.54 8.86
N VAL A 156 -10.38 4.19 9.05
CA VAL A 156 -9.73 3.10 8.30
C VAL A 156 -10.47 1.77 8.42
N ARG A 157 -11.01 1.47 9.59
CA ARG A 157 -11.74 0.21 9.85
C ARG A 157 -13.02 0.02 9.02
N VAL A 158 -13.65 1.11 8.54
CA VAL A 158 -14.90 1.02 7.75
C VAL A 158 -14.64 0.91 6.25
N LEU A 159 -13.38 1.07 5.83
CA LEU A 159 -12.98 0.92 4.44
C LEU A 159 -12.95 -0.56 4.03
N SER A 160 -13.24 -0.81 2.76
CA SER A 160 -13.00 -2.13 2.16
C SER A 160 -11.50 -2.50 2.18
N GLY A 161 -11.19 -3.78 2.10
CA GLY A 161 -9.80 -4.25 2.07
C GLY A 161 -8.94 -3.59 0.97
N GLY A 162 -9.54 -3.33 -0.21
CA GLY A 162 -8.88 -2.62 -1.30
C GLY A 162 -8.60 -1.14 -1.00
N GLU A 163 -9.49 -0.46 -0.31
CA GLU A 163 -9.30 0.93 0.13
C GLU A 163 -8.27 1.03 1.26
N GLN A 164 -8.29 0.11 2.20
CA GLN A 164 -7.25 0.00 3.22
C GLN A 164 -5.87 -0.26 2.59
N ALA A 165 -5.80 -1.10 1.55
CA ALA A 165 -4.57 -1.32 0.80
C ALA A 165 -4.05 -0.02 0.14
N LYS A 166 -4.95 0.84 -0.38
CA LYS A 166 -4.58 2.15 -0.93
C LYS A 166 -4.02 3.10 0.14
N VAL A 167 -4.55 3.07 1.36
CA VAL A 167 -3.99 3.86 2.48
C VAL A 167 -2.58 3.38 2.83
N ARG A 168 -2.36 2.07 2.94
CA ARG A 168 -1.03 1.49 3.16
C ARG A 168 -0.06 1.85 2.04
N LEU A 169 -0.51 1.75 0.79
CA LEU A 169 0.29 2.12 -0.37
C LEU A 169 0.61 3.61 -0.37
N CYS A 170 -0.33 4.48 0.04
CA CYS A 170 -0.09 5.91 0.21
C CYS A 170 1.05 6.18 1.21
N LYS A 171 1.11 5.46 2.33
CA LYS A 171 2.23 5.54 3.26
C LYS A 171 3.54 5.13 2.59
N LEU A 172 3.54 4.01 1.89
CA LEU A 172 4.73 3.47 1.26
C LEU A 172 5.32 4.37 0.18
N ILE A 173 4.49 4.92 -0.72
CA ILE A 173 4.95 5.77 -1.83
C ILE A 173 5.44 7.15 -1.40
N ASN A 174 4.97 7.66 -0.25
CA ASN A 174 5.41 8.94 0.31
C ASN A 174 6.61 8.80 1.26
N ARG A 175 7.09 7.58 1.52
CA ARG A 175 8.30 7.30 2.27
C ARG A 175 9.49 7.22 1.30
N GLU A 176 10.59 7.85 1.66
CA GLU A 176 11.85 7.67 0.91
C GLU A 176 12.31 6.22 1.02
N THR A 177 12.38 5.52 -0.11
CA THR A 177 12.74 4.09 -0.14
C THR A 177 13.69 3.80 -1.29
N ASN A 178 14.60 2.84 -1.09
CA ASN A 178 15.47 2.28 -2.13
C ASN A 178 15.40 0.75 -2.19
N VAL A 179 14.70 0.11 -1.26
CA VAL A 179 14.40 -1.33 -1.26
C VAL A 179 12.93 -1.51 -0.93
N LEU A 180 12.19 -2.18 -1.80
CA LEU A 180 10.76 -2.45 -1.64
C LEU A 180 10.52 -3.94 -1.36
N LEU A 181 9.74 -4.21 -0.32
CA LEU A 181 9.22 -5.54 0.00
C LEU A 181 7.69 -5.49 -0.11
N LEU A 182 7.12 -6.26 -1.06
CA LEU A 182 5.71 -6.22 -1.43
C LEU A 182 5.01 -7.56 -1.16
#